data_73421a086c0679f65de236ad3c62379f
#
_entry.id   73421a086c0679f65de236ad3c62379f
#
_cell.length_a   1.000
_cell.length_b   1.000
_cell.length_c   1.000
_cell.angle_alpha   90.00
_cell.angle_beta   90.00
_cell.angle_gamma   90.00
#
_symmetry.space_group_name_H-M   'P 1'
#
loop_
_entity.id
_entity.type
_entity.pdbx_description
1 polymer ?
#
loop_
_entity_poly.entity_id
_entity_poly.type
_entity_poly.pdbx_seq_one_letter_code
_entity_poly.pdbx_strand_id
1 'polypeptide(L)' 'QIQQARRALQASSLLENGASILDTTYTLGYTDQSHLTRSLKLFVGHTPRQIANEHHPA' A
#
# COMPACT_ATOMS: atom_id res chain seq x y z
N GLN A 1 15.62 0.44 4.46
CA GLN A 1 16.26 -0.25 3.36
C GLN A 1 15.57 0.04 2.05
N ILE A 2 16.33 -0.03 0.98
CA ILE A 2 15.83 0.28 -0.35
C ILE A 2 14.68 -0.62 -0.74
N GLN A 3 14.78 -1.91 -0.40
CA GLN A 3 13.73 -2.86 -0.76
C GLN A 3 12.40 -2.55 -0.09
N GLN A 4 12.44 -2.07 1.14
CA GLN A 4 11.21 -1.73 1.83
C GLN A 4 10.55 -0.50 1.23
N ALA A 5 11.34 0.50 0.86
CA ALA A 5 10.78 1.69 0.22
C ALA A 5 10.18 1.33 -1.14
N ARG A 6 10.89 0.50 -1.91
CA ARG A 6 10.38 0.08 -3.21
C ARG A 6 9.10 -0.71 -3.08
N ARG A 7 9.03 -1.59 -2.07
CA ARG A 7 7.82 -2.37 -1.83
C ARG A 7 6.65 -1.46 -1.51
N ALA A 8 6.88 -0.42 -0.69
CA ALA A 8 5.84 0.52 -0.34
C ALA A 8 5.34 1.27 -1.57
N LEU A 9 6.24 1.66 -2.46
CA LEU A 9 5.85 2.32 -3.70
C LEU A 9 5.03 1.39 -4.59
N GLN A 10 5.41 0.14 -4.67
CA GLN A 10 4.63 -0.84 -5.42
C GLN A 10 3.25 -1.03 -4.83
N ALA A 11 3.15 -1.07 -3.49
CA ALA A 11 1.87 -1.19 -2.83
C ALA A 11 0.98 0.01 -3.14
N SER A 12 1.55 1.20 -3.09
CA SER A 12 0.81 2.41 -3.43
C SER A 12 0.27 2.33 -4.85
N SER A 13 1.10 1.89 -5.78
CA SER A 13 0.69 1.78 -7.18
C SER A 13 -0.46 0.78 -7.35
N LEU A 14 -0.37 -0.38 -6.69
CA LEU A 14 -1.44 -1.38 -6.78
C LEU A 14 -2.75 -0.83 -6.24
N LEU A 15 -2.69 -0.16 -5.11
CA LEU A 15 -3.90 0.41 -4.52
C LEU A 15 -4.50 1.49 -5.41
N GLU A 16 -3.66 2.30 -6.03
CA GLU A 16 -4.11 3.33 -6.95
C GLU A 16 -4.78 2.73 -8.17
N ASN A 17 -4.37 1.53 -8.56
CA ASN A 17 -4.95 0.85 -9.72
C ASN A 17 -6.14 -0.02 -9.36
N GLY A 18 -6.61 0.04 -8.14
CA GLY A 18 -7.84 -0.63 -7.76
C GLY A 18 -7.67 -1.97 -7.05
N ALA A 19 -6.44 -2.37 -6.76
CA ALA A 19 -6.24 -3.61 -6.02
C ALA A 19 -6.76 -3.46 -4.59
N SER A 20 -7.28 -4.55 -4.04
CA SER A 20 -7.75 -4.51 -2.67
C SER A 20 -6.56 -4.43 -1.70
N ILE A 21 -6.83 -3.94 -0.50
CA ILE A 21 -5.80 -3.87 0.54
C ILE A 21 -5.28 -5.27 0.85
N LEU A 22 -6.19 -6.24 0.92
CA LEU A 22 -5.83 -7.61 1.22
C LEU A 22 -4.94 -8.20 0.13
N ASP A 23 -5.32 -8.03 -1.12
CA ASP A 23 -4.54 -8.53 -2.25
C ASP A 23 -3.16 -7.88 -2.28
N THR A 24 -3.09 -6.59 -2.06
CA THR A 24 -1.82 -5.85 -2.05
C THR A 24 -0.91 -6.41 -0.96
N THR A 25 -1.48 -6.67 0.22
CA THR A 25 -0.72 -7.20 1.34
C THR A 25 -0.04 -8.51 0.97
N TYR A 26 -0.81 -9.43 0.40
CA TYR A 26 -0.28 -10.76 0.11
C TYR A 26 0.60 -10.78 -1.13
N THR A 27 0.24 -10.01 -2.13
CA THR A 27 1.02 -9.97 -3.37
C THR A 27 2.46 -9.52 -3.12
N LEU A 28 2.63 -8.56 -2.22
CA LEU A 28 3.96 -8.00 -1.96
C LEU A 28 4.66 -8.63 -0.78
N GLY A 29 4.06 -9.63 -0.17
CA GLY A 29 4.73 -10.39 0.89
C GLY A 29 4.73 -9.72 2.24
N TYR A 30 3.79 -8.83 2.51
CA TYR A 30 3.64 -8.29 3.86
C TYR A 30 3.04 -9.34 4.78
N THR A 31 3.42 -9.28 6.04
CA THR A 31 2.94 -10.23 7.04
C THR A 31 1.43 -10.09 7.26
N ASP A 32 0.97 -8.86 7.35
CA ASP A 32 -0.45 -8.57 7.54
C ASP A 32 -0.74 -7.12 7.14
N GLN A 33 -2.00 -6.72 7.26
CA GLN A 33 -2.41 -5.38 6.88
C GLN A 33 -1.76 -4.31 7.75
N SER A 34 -1.52 -4.62 9.01
CA SER A 34 -0.86 -3.65 9.91
C SER A 34 0.54 -3.34 9.42
N HIS A 35 1.25 -4.36 8.96
CA HIS A 35 2.59 -4.18 8.42
C HIS A 35 2.55 -3.31 7.17
N LEU A 36 1.59 -3.57 6.28
CA LEU A 36 1.41 -2.77 5.08
C LEU A 36 1.10 -1.32 5.43
N THR A 37 0.18 -1.10 6.36
CA THR A 37 -0.22 0.24 6.76
C THR A 37 0.99 1.01 7.30
N ARG A 38 1.76 0.38 8.16
CA ARG A 38 2.93 1.03 8.75
C ARG A 38 3.96 1.38 7.70
N SER A 39 4.19 0.46 6.77
CA SER A 39 5.15 0.68 5.69
C SER A 39 4.72 1.86 4.81
N LEU A 40 3.45 1.91 4.45
CA LEU A 40 2.95 2.99 3.60
C LEU A 40 3.00 4.33 4.32
N LYS A 41 2.65 4.36 5.58
CA LYS A 41 2.73 5.63 6.33
C LYS A 41 4.16 6.12 6.42
N LEU A 42 5.10 5.20 6.59
CA LEU A 42 6.51 5.56 6.75
C LEU A 42 7.13 6.05 5.43
N PHE A 43 6.87 5.35 4.35
CA PHE A 43 7.57 5.63 3.09
C PHE A 43 6.76 6.47 2.12
N VAL A 44 5.45 6.45 2.19
CA VAL A 44 4.58 7.18 1.27
C VAL A 44 3.85 8.32 1.97
N GLY A 45 3.56 8.14 3.25
CA GLY A 45 2.88 9.18 4.04
C GLY A 45 1.37 9.04 4.10
N HIS A 46 0.81 7.98 3.54
CA HIS A 46 -0.64 7.76 3.52
C HIS A 46 -0.94 6.33 3.87
N THR A 47 -2.12 6.11 4.46
CA THR A 47 -2.57 4.75 4.74
C THR A 47 -3.08 4.09 3.48
N PRO A 48 -3.16 2.74 3.45
CA PRO A 48 -3.72 2.05 2.28
C PRO A 48 -5.14 2.52 1.96
N ARG A 49 -5.94 2.76 2.98
CA ARG A 49 -7.31 3.22 2.78
C ARG A 49 -7.34 4.60 2.13
N GLN A 50 -6.45 5.49 2.57
CA GLN A 50 -6.38 6.82 1.98
C GLN A 50 -5.99 6.76 0.52
N ILE A 51 -5.01 5.93 0.20
CA ILE A 51 -4.55 5.79 -1.18
C ILE A 51 -5.67 5.26 -2.05
N ALA A 52 -6.36 4.21 -1.59
CA ALA A 52 -7.44 3.62 -2.35
C ALA A 52 -8.59 4.60 -2.56
N ASN A 53 -8.93 5.37 -1.52
CA ASN A 53 -10.03 6.31 -1.60
C ASN A 53 -9.73 7.49 -2.51
N GLU A 54 -8.49 7.95 -2.53
CA GLU A 54 -8.12 9.08 -3.36
C GLU A 54 -8.29 8.80 -4.85
N HIS A 55 -8.31 7.54 -5.21
CA HIS A 55 -8.46 7.15 -6.60
C HIS A 55 -9.86 6.75 -6.96
N HIS A 56 -10.79 6.91 -6.05
CA HIS A 56 -12.19 6.69 -6.35
C HIS A 56 -12.78 7.97 -6.91
N PRO A 57 -13.18 7.98 -8.17
CA PRO A 57 -13.94 9.12 -8.68
C PRO A 57 -15.25 9.15 -7.93
N ALA A 58 -15.58 10.30 -7.44
CA ALA A 58 -16.78 10.47 -6.62
C ALA A 58 -18.05 10.09 -7.38
#